data_9f956bdd9abdf1a42c552bf323cf5c5b
#
_entry.id   9f956bdd9abdf1a42c552bf323cf5c5b
#
_cell.length_a   1.000
_cell.length_b   1.000
_cell.length_c   1.000
_cell.angle_alpha   90.00
_cell.angle_beta   90.00
_cell.angle_gamma   90.00
#
_symmetry.space_group_name_H-M   'P 1'
#
loop_
_entity.id
_entity.type
_entity.pdbx_description
1 polymer ?
#
loop_
_entity_poly.entity_id
_entity_poly.type
_entity_poly.pdbx_seq_one_letter_code
_entity_poly.pdbx_strand_id
1 'polypeptide(L)' 'MSTLDELRRIIAKITRCDPQSVHPDTQLRDVKADSLDWVQIIVGVESTFDIEVDIDKMQELVTIGDFISYVDSCVR' A
#
# COMPACT_ATOMS: atom_id res chain seq x y z
N MET A 1 -14.21 -5.09 4.88
CA MET A 1 -13.43 -3.84 4.87
C MET A 1 -12.93 -3.59 3.47
N SER A 2 -12.78 -2.32 3.11
CA SER A 2 -12.33 -1.98 1.76
C SER A 2 -10.82 -2.17 1.62
N THR A 3 -10.34 -2.23 0.39
CA THR A 3 -8.91 -2.30 0.11
C THR A 3 -8.19 -1.09 0.71
N LEU A 4 -8.80 0.09 0.61
CA LEU A 4 -8.24 1.30 1.19
C LEU A 4 -8.05 1.17 2.71
N ASP A 5 -9.06 0.65 3.41
CA ASP A 5 -8.98 0.48 4.86
C ASP A 5 -7.87 -0.48 5.25
N GLU A 6 -7.71 -1.57 4.51
CA GLU A 6 -6.63 -2.53 4.76
C GLU A 6 -5.26 -1.90 4.52
N LEU A 7 -5.10 -1.15 3.44
CA LEU A 7 -3.85 -0.46 3.13
C LEU A 7 -3.53 0.59 4.19
N ARG A 8 -4.53 1.36 4.63
CA ARG A 8 -4.35 2.33 5.71
C ARG A 8 -3.81 1.66 6.96
N ARG A 9 -4.40 0.53 7.33
CA ARG A 9 -3.97 -0.20 8.53
C ARG A 9 -2.53 -0.66 8.41
N ILE A 10 -2.18 -1.26 7.28
CA ILE A 10 -0.83 -1.78 7.05
C ILE A 10 0.19 -0.64 7.08
N ILE A 11 -0.07 0.42 6.32
CA ILE A 11 0.85 1.55 6.21
C ILE A 11 1.00 2.24 7.56
N ALA A 12 -0.10 2.50 8.26
CA ALA A 12 -0.06 3.18 9.53
C ALA A 12 0.69 2.38 10.59
N LYS A 13 0.52 1.06 10.59
CA LYS A 13 1.20 0.19 11.56
C LYS A 13 2.71 0.20 11.35
N ILE A 14 3.16 0.20 10.11
CA ILE A 14 4.59 0.13 9.78
C ILE A 14 5.25 1.50 9.92
N THR A 15 4.61 2.55 9.41
CA THR A 15 5.18 3.90 9.41
C THR A 15 4.81 4.70 10.66
N ARG A 16 3.87 4.19 11.46
CA ARG A 16 3.35 4.85 12.67
C ARG A 16 2.67 6.18 12.37
N CYS A 17 2.15 6.34 11.16
CA CYS A 17 1.38 7.53 10.82
C CYS A 17 -0.10 7.34 11.19
N ASP A 18 -0.86 8.46 11.13
CA ASP A 18 -2.30 8.40 11.32
C ASP A 18 -2.93 7.74 10.10
N PRO A 19 -3.73 6.66 10.27
CA PRO A 19 -4.40 6.04 9.13
C PRO A 19 -5.25 7.03 8.34
N GLN A 20 -5.80 8.04 9.00
CA GLN A 20 -6.64 9.03 8.34
C GLN A 20 -5.84 9.95 7.42
N SER A 21 -4.52 9.99 7.54
CA SER A 21 -3.67 10.78 6.65
C SER A 21 -3.44 10.10 5.31
N VAL A 22 -3.80 8.83 5.17
CA VAL A 22 -3.62 8.07 3.93
C VAL A 22 -4.90 8.17 3.11
N HIS A 23 -4.83 8.85 1.98
CA HIS A 23 -5.96 9.08 1.07
C HIS A 23 -5.65 8.50 -0.31
N PRO A 24 -6.67 8.20 -1.13
CA PRO A 24 -6.44 7.69 -2.47
C PRO A 24 -5.57 8.61 -3.34
N ASP A 25 -5.68 9.92 -3.16
CA ASP A 25 -4.88 10.88 -3.92
C ASP A 25 -3.52 11.19 -3.29
N THR A 26 -3.21 10.61 -2.13
CA THR A 26 -1.88 10.72 -1.53
C THR A 26 -0.85 10.04 -2.43
N GLN A 27 0.25 10.75 -2.71
CA GLN A 27 1.32 10.15 -3.51
C GLN A 27 2.15 9.20 -2.66
N LEU A 28 2.54 8.09 -3.25
CA LEU A 28 3.33 7.08 -2.53
C LEU A 28 4.63 7.67 -1.99
N ARG A 29 5.26 8.56 -2.75
CA ARG A 29 6.50 9.23 -2.34
C ARG A 29 6.31 10.14 -1.13
N ASP A 30 5.07 10.58 -0.88
CA ASP A 30 4.76 11.46 0.26
C ASP A 30 4.49 10.66 1.53
N VAL A 31 4.32 9.35 1.43
CA VAL A 31 4.24 8.48 2.59
C VAL A 31 5.63 8.41 3.22
N LYS A 32 5.70 8.69 4.53
CA LYS A 32 6.97 8.71 5.24
C LYS A 32 7.45 7.29 5.52
N ALA A 33 7.89 6.62 4.47
CA ALA A 33 8.35 5.24 4.53
C ALA A 33 9.67 5.14 3.76
N ASP A 34 10.68 4.53 4.36
CA ASP A 34 11.91 4.25 3.65
C ASP A 34 11.78 2.92 2.88
N SER A 35 12.87 2.51 2.22
CA SER A 35 12.85 1.29 1.40
C SER A 35 12.48 0.06 2.22
N LEU A 36 12.97 -0.01 3.46
CA LEU A 36 12.70 -1.13 4.33
C LEU A 36 11.23 -1.17 4.75
N ASP A 37 10.66 0.00 5.05
CA ASP A 37 9.24 0.11 5.38
C ASP A 37 8.38 -0.35 4.20
N TRP A 38 8.74 0.04 2.98
CA TRP A 38 7.99 -0.36 1.79
C TRP A 38 8.03 -1.87 1.58
N VAL A 39 9.19 -2.52 1.86
CA VAL A 39 9.28 -3.98 1.80
C VAL A 39 8.28 -4.61 2.77
N GLN A 40 8.21 -4.09 4.00
CA GLN A 40 7.27 -4.59 4.99
C GLN A 40 5.82 -4.34 4.59
N ILE A 41 5.52 -3.18 4.01
CA ILE A 41 4.18 -2.86 3.52
C ILE A 41 3.77 -3.86 2.43
N ILE A 42 4.66 -4.13 1.48
CA ILE A 42 4.40 -5.06 0.39
C ILE A 42 4.14 -6.46 0.94
N VAL A 43 4.97 -6.93 1.87
CA VAL A 43 4.79 -8.25 2.49
C VAL A 43 3.44 -8.30 3.22
N GLY A 44 3.07 -7.24 3.93
CA GLY A 44 1.79 -7.16 4.61
C GLY A 44 0.61 -7.23 3.65
N VAL A 45 0.72 -6.55 2.53
CA VAL A 45 -0.32 -6.58 1.48
C VAL A 45 -0.42 -7.97 0.87
N GLU A 46 0.70 -8.60 0.54
CA GLU A 46 0.70 -9.95 -0.02
C GLU A 46 0.02 -10.94 0.93
N SER A 47 0.32 -10.83 2.22
CA SER A 47 -0.23 -11.72 3.23
C SER A 47 -1.72 -11.46 3.45
N THR A 48 -2.12 -10.19 3.51
CA THR A 48 -3.49 -9.81 3.80
C THR A 48 -4.44 -10.18 2.67
N PHE A 49 -4.01 -9.98 1.42
CA PHE A 49 -4.85 -10.20 0.23
C PHE A 49 -4.55 -11.52 -0.48
N ASP A 50 -3.56 -12.26 0.00
CA ASP A 50 -3.13 -13.53 -0.61
C ASP A 50 -2.80 -13.35 -2.09
N ILE A 51 -1.94 -12.38 -2.38
CA ILE A 51 -1.49 -12.03 -3.74
C ILE A 51 0.02 -11.93 -3.79
N GLU A 52 0.56 -11.92 -5.00
CA GLU A 52 1.97 -11.60 -5.22
C GLU A 52 2.07 -10.19 -5.80
N VAL A 53 2.91 -9.36 -5.19
CA VAL A 53 3.14 -7.99 -5.65
C VAL A 53 4.42 -7.94 -6.45
N ASP A 54 4.31 -7.43 -7.69
CA ASP A 54 5.47 -7.23 -8.56
C ASP A 54 6.12 -5.90 -8.19
N ILE A 55 7.36 -5.96 -7.73
CA ILE A 55 8.10 -4.76 -7.28
C ILE A 55 8.29 -3.79 -8.44
N ASP A 56 8.50 -4.29 -9.66
CA ASP A 56 8.64 -3.42 -10.81
C ASP A 56 7.36 -2.64 -11.09
N LYS A 57 6.21 -3.28 -10.89
CA LYS A 57 4.91 -2.60 -11.01
C LYS A 57 4.72 -1.54 -9.92
N MET A 58 5.21 -1.82 -8.71
CA MET A 58 5.14 -0.85 -7.62
C MET A 58 5.86 0.44 -7.97
N GLN A 59 6.95 0.36 -8.70
CA GLN A 59 7.71 1.55 -9.09
C GLN A 59 6.96 2.41 -10.10
N GLU A 60 5.98 1.86 -10.80
CA GLU A 60 5.15 2.59 -11.75
C GLU A 60 3.98 3.30 -11.10
N LEU A 61 3.64 2.93 -9.86
CA LEU A 61 2.50 3.51 -9.16
C LEU A 61 2.88 4.87 -8.59
N VAL A 62 1.94 5.80 -8.64
CA VAL A 62 2.17 7.18 -8.18
C VAL A 62 1.39 7.49 -6.92
N THR A 63 0.13 7.08 -6.84
CA THR A 63 -0.76 7.41 -5.73
C THR A 63 -1.22 6.15 -5.00
N ILE A 64 -1.77 6.37 -3.81
CA ILE A 64 -2.43 5.29 -3.06
C ILE A 64 -3.58 4.70 -3.89
N GLY A 65 -4.32 5.54 -4.62
CA GLY A 65 -5.37 5.09 -5.52
C GLY A 65 -4.86 4.13 -6.58
N ASP A 66 -3.69 4.42 -7.15
CA ASP A 66 -3.04 3.52 -8.10
C ASP A 66 -2.72 2.19 -7.45
N PHE A 67 -2.21 2.23 -6.21
CA PHE A 67 -1.90 1.03 -5.45
C PHE A 67 -3.15 0.21 -5.18
N ILE A 68 -4.24 0.87 -4.78
CA ILE A 68 -5.54 0.23 -4.55
C ILE A 68 -5.99 -0.50 -5.82
N SER A 69 -5.94 0.19 -6.96
CA SER A 69 -6.35 -0.39 -8.23
C SER A 69 -5.50 -1.60 -8.61
N TYR A 70 -4.20 -1.51 -8.36
CA TYR A 70 -3.29 -2.62 -8.62
C TYR A 70 -3.64 -3.83 -7.75
N VAL A 71 -3.83 -3.61 -6.44
CA VAL A 71 -4.20 -4.68 -5.51
C VAL A 71 -5.54 -5.31 -5.91
N ASP A 72 -6.53 -4.48 -6.24
CA ASP A 72 -7.84 -4.98 -6.64
C ASP A 72 -7.76 -5.81 -7.92
N SER A 73 -6.84 -5.47 -8.82
CA SER A 73 -6.65 -6.25 -10.05
C SER A 73 -6.00 -7.61 -9.79
N CYS A 74 -5.26 -7.74 -8.68
CA CYS A 74 -4.62 -9.00 -8.30
C CYS A 74 -5.53 -9.91 -7.49
N VAL A 75 -6.48 -9.34 -6.76
CA VAL A 75 -7.42 -10.09 -5.93
C VAL A 75 -8.48 -10.72 -6.83
N ARG A 76 -8.74 -12.01 -6.64
CA ARG A 76 -9.73 -12.74 -7.44
C ARG A 76 -10.96 -13.11 -6.63
#